data_9281e56b2fe9f15c863e3684cd1d9f10
#
_entry.id   9281e56b2fe9f15c863e3684cd1d9f10
#
_cell.length_a   1.000
_cell.length_b   1.000
_cell.length_c   1.000
_cell.angle_alpha   90.00
_cell.angle_beta   90.00
_cell.angle_gamma   90.00
#
_symmetry.space_group_name_H-M   'P 1'
#
loop_
_entity.id
_entity.type
_entity.pdbx_description
1 polymer ?
#
loop_
_entity_poly.entity_id
_entity_poly.type
_entity_poly.pdbx_seq_one_letter_code
_entity_poly.pdbx_strand_id
1 'polypeptide(L)'
;MNFREEAEKNEQWIIEQRRFFHQCPELSEKEVNTTKEIGKRLEEMGLEPHYYDGYTGLTADIKGGKAGAGTKTVALRADIDALPVEEHTGLEFCSRNDGVMHACGHDCHISMLLGGVKMLMDHRDKLKGNVRILFQPAEEVAMGAKYMIEHGALDGVDAIYGAHIWGGFEAPYLNFESGPRMASCDEFRIEVNGLSAHGSSPHAGVDAITTAIHIVSEAQEIVSRYNDPLNPLVVTFGTINGGQRFNIIPNKVVMTGTVRTLSSEMRKKTEEILRSIVEHVTAIHGATGSLEMKYLTSVVSNDHEDLNQIAEKAAVKLYGEGCLKHLEKMMGSEDFSFFMDEVPGIYGFLGSYDPEKGYTASNHNDCYTADEGLLKRGAAMYAQFAWDYLEEKAE
;
A
#
# COMPACT_ATOMS: atom_id res chain seq x y z
N MET A 1 16.00 -21.42 13.89
CA MET A 1 16.60 -20.14 14.23
C MET A 1 15.56 -19.30 14.98
N ASN A 2 15.93 -18.39 15.85
CA ASN A 2 15.04 -17.41 16.48
C ASN A 2 15.77 -16.06 16.51
N PHE A 3 15.25 -15.07 15.79
CA PHE A 3 15.90 -13.77 15.61
C PHE A 3 15.58 -12.72 16.66
N ARG A 4 14.81 -13.04 17.71
CA ARG A 4 14.44 -12.09 18.77
C ARG A 4 15.67 -11.48 19.47
N GLU A 5 16.56 -12.33 19.98
CA GLU A 5 17.76 -11.86 20.70
C GLU A 5 18.71 -11.05 19.80
N GLU A 6 18.77 -11.38 18.51
CA GLU A 6 19.60 -10.65 17.56
C GLU A 6 18.99 -9.28 17.23
N ALA A 7 17.67 -9.20 17.11
CA ALA A 7 16.97 -7.94 16.94
C ALA A 7 17.13 -7.03 18.16
N GLU A 8 17.10 -7.59 19.37
CA GLU A 8 17.39 -6.86 20.62
C GLU A 8 18.83 -6.31 20.64
N LYS A 9 19.82 -7.06 20.16
CA LYS A 9 21.22 -6.59 20.04
C LYS A 9 21.39 -5.51 18.97
N ASN A 10 20.58 -5.53 17.92
CA ASN A 10 20.64 -4.55 16.83
C ASN A 10 19.67 -3.37 17.04
N GLU A 11 18.91 -3.31 18.15
CA GLU A 11 17.86 -2.30 18.38
C GLU A 11 18.36 -0.87 18.18
N GLN A 12 19.48 -0.53 18.81
CA GLN A 12 20.04 0.83 18.71
C GLN A 12 20.41 1.20 17.27
N TRP A 13 21.00 0.27 16.52
CA TRP A 13 21.32 0.50 15.12
C TRP A 13 20.07 0.67 14.26
N ILE A 14 19.01 -0.12 14.49
CA ILE A 14 17.72 -0.01 13.78
C ILE A 14 17.09 1.36 14.05
N ILE A 15 17.09 1.82 15.31
CA ILE A 15 16.59 3.14 15.69
C ILE A 15 17.39 4.26 14.99
N GLU A 16 18.71 4.15 14.93
CA GLU A 16 19.55 5.13 14.23
C GLU A 16 19.24 5.19 12.73
N GLN A 17 18.92 4.05 12.08
CA GLN A 17 18.48 4.05 10.70
C GLN A 17 17.14 4.78 10.54
N ARG A 18 16.14 4.48 11.37
CA ARG A 18 14.86 5.18 11.34
C ARG A 18 15.04 6.68 11.46
N ARG A 19 15.78 7.14 12.48
CA ARG A 19 16.01 8.57 12.73
C ARG A 19 16.69 9.26 11.56
N PHE A 20 17.63 8.58 10.91
CA PHE A 20 18.30 9.09 9.72
C PHE A 20 17.30 9.33 8.58
N PHE A 21 16.48 8.33 8.24
CA PHE A 21 15.51 8.45 7.13
C PHE A 21 14.38 9.42 7.49
N HIS A 22 13.92 9.43 8.74
CA HIS A 22 12.92 10.38 9.20
C HIS A 22 13.34 11.85 9.05
N GLN A 23 14.61 12.16 9.26
CA GLN A 23 15.15 13.53 9.11
C GLN A 23 15.30 13.96 7.65
N CYS A 24 15.32 13.03 6.71
CA CYS A 24 15.60 13.31 5.30
C CYS A 24 14.53 12.72 4.37
N PRO A 25 13.22 12.99 4.63
CA PRO A 25 12.14 12.40 3.86
C PRO A 25 12.12 12.99 2.44
N GLU A 26 11.81 12.15 1.46
CA GLU A 26 11.65 12.54 0.05
C GLU A 26 10.29 12.08 -0.46
N LEU A 27 9.64 12.93 -1.27
CA LEU A 27 8.33 12.64 -1.85
C LEU A 27 8.42 11.50 -2.87
N SER A 28 7.28 10.86 -3.13
CA SER A 28 7.11 9.86 -4.19
C SER A 28 7.77 10.29 -5.51
N GLU A 29 8.45 9.37 -6.18
CA GLU A 29 9.23 9.56 -7.41
C GLU A 29 10.47 10.50 -7.27
N LYS A 30 10.79 10.94 -6.05
CA LYS A 30 11.92 11.84 -5.76
C LYS A 30 12.87 11.30 -4.69
N GLU A 31 12.76 10.04 -4.33
CA GLU A 31 13.51 9.35 -3.26
C GLU A 31 14.97 9.05 -3.66
N VAL A 32 15.63 10.03 -4.29
CA VAL A 32 16.97 9.87 -4.87
C VAL A 32 18.03 9.64 -3.79
N ASN A 33 18.02 10.47 -2.74
CA ASN A 33 18.98 10.34 -1.65
C ASN A 33 18.63 9.17 -0.74
N THR A 34 17.34 8.93 -0.49
CA THR A 34 16.84 7.77 0.25
C THR A 34 17.32 6.47 -0.40
N THR A 35 17.12 6.30 -1.71
CA THR A 35 17.59 5.16 -2.49
C THR A 35 19.11 4.97 -2.37
N LYS A 36 19.87 6.04 -2.51
CA LYS A 36 21.33 6.04 -2.43
C LYS A 36 21.83 5.61 -1.03
N GLU A 37 21.21 6.15 0.00
CA GLU A 37 21.59 5.86 1.39
C GLU A 37 21.20 4.42 1.80
N ILE A 38 20.09 3.89 1.29
CA ILE A 38 19.73 2.48 1.45
C ILE A 38 20.77 1.60 0.75
N GLY A 39 21.09 1.89 -0.52
CA GLY A 39 22.07 1.13 -1.27
C GLY A 39 23.44 1.08 -0.59
N LYS A 40 23.93 2.20 -0.08
CA LYS A 40 25.17 2.27 0.71
C LYS A 40 25.16 1.33 1.92
N ARG A 41 24.02 1.25 2.66
CA ARG A 41 23.91 0.35 3.82
C ARG A 41 23.91 -1.11 3.40
N LEU A 42 23.31 -1.44 2.26
CA LEU A 42 23.37 -2.79 1.70
C LEU A 42 24.79 -3.16 1.25
N GLU A 43 25.51 -2.23 0.61
CA GLU A 43 26.94 -2.41 0.25
C GLU A 43 27.82 -2.63 1.49
N GLU A 44 27.61 -1.86 2.57
CA GLU A 44 28.29 -2.04 3.86
C GLU A 44 28.00 -3.42 4.49
N MET A 45 26.83 -4.03 4.20
CA MET A 45 26.50 -5.40 4.58
C MET A 45 27.05 -6.46 3.62
N GLY A 46 27.72 -6.06 2.52
CA GLY A 46 28.29 -6.95 1.53
C GLY A 46 27.29 -7.44 0.47
N LEU A 47 26.21 -6.71 0.25
CA LEU A 47 25.26 -6.93 -0.82
C LEU A 47 25.58 -6.03 -2.02
N GLU A 48 25.07 -6.40 -3.19
CA GLU A 48 25.21 -5.64 -4.43
C GLU A 48 23.84 -5.09 -4.83
N PRO A 49 23.55 -3.79 -4.58
CA PRO A 49 22.28 -3.19 -4.94
C PRO A 49 22.10 -3.07 -6.45
N HIS A 50 20.92 -3.42 -6.92
CA HIS A 50 20.50 -3.17 -8.29
C HIS A 50 19.59 -1.93 -8.33
N TYR A 51 20.05 -0.90 -9.04
CA TYR A 51 19.34 0.36 -9.25
C TYR A 51 18.61 0.35 -10.59
N TYR A 52 17.53 1.10 -10.69
CA TYR A 52 16.73 1.23 -11.89
C TYR A 52 17.05 2.52 -12.64
N ASP A 53 17.28 2.43 -13.96
CA ASP A 53 17.60 3.61 -14.78
C ASP A 53 16.41 4.58 -14.85
N GLY A 54 16.63 5.82 -14.38
CA GLY A 54 15.63 6.89 -14.41
C GLY A 54 14.57 6.81 -13.33
N TYR A 55 14.69 5.88 -12.38
CA TYR A 55 13.74 5.71 -11.27
C TYR A 55 14.45 5.54 -9.92
N THR A 56 13.72 5.82 -8.87
CA THR A 56 14.13 5.60 -7.48
C THR A 56 13.80 4.19 -7.01
N GLY A 57 14.26 3.82 -5.82
CA GLY A 57 14.14 2.45 -5.32
C GLY A 57 15.25 1.53 -5.82
N LEU A 58 15.33 0.35 -5.25
CA LEU A 58 16.35 -0.64 -5.58
C LEU A 58 15.97 -2.04 -5.13
N THR A 59 16.67 -3.05 -5.65
CA THR A 59 16.62 -4.42 -5.16
C THR A 59 18.03 -4.91 -4.80
N ALA A 60 18.11 -5.98 -3.99
CA ALA A 60 19.34 -6.70 -3.74
C ALA A 60 19.02 -8.17 -3.44
N ASP A 61 19.98 -9.07 -3.70
CA ASP A 61 19.82 -10.50 -3.47
C ASP A 61 20.74 -11.04 -2.39
N ILE A 62 20.19 -11.70 -1.38
CA ILE A 62 20.94 -12.56 -0.47
C ILE A 62 20.93 -13.97 -1.06
N LYS A 63 22.08 -14.42 -1.56
CA LYS A 63 22.25 -15.81 -1.99
C LYS A 63 22.60 -16.68 -0.80
N GLY A 64 21.69 -17.61 -0.47
CA GLY A 64 21.89 -18.51 0.66
C GLY A 64 23.02 -19.51 0.43
N GLY A 65 23.83 -19.74 1.45
CA GLY A 65 24.98 -20.67 1.36
C GLY A 65 24.59 -22.14 1.16
N LYS A 66 23.34 -22.50 1.44
CA LYS A 66 22.77 -23.83 1.16
C LYS A 66 21.80 -23.84 -0.03
N ALA A 67 21.70 -22.72 -0.75
CA ALA A 67 20.89 -22.65 -1.97
C ALA A 67 21.54 -23.49 -3.07
N GLY A 68 20.73 -24.24 -3.82
CA GLY A 68 21.14 -25.06 -4.95
C GLY A 68 20.22 -24.87 -6.16
N ALA A 69 20.32 -25.71 -7.16
CA ALA A 69 19.42 -25.67 -8.30
C ALA A 69 17.97 -25.95 -7.85
N GLY A 70 17.03 -25.06 -8.21
CA GLY A 70 15.61 -25.19 -7.88
C GLY A 70 15.22 -24.75 -6.47
N THR A 71 16.14 -24.16 -5.71
CA THR A 71 15.76 -23.58 -4.40
C THR A 71 14.87 -22.36 -4.55
N LYS A 72 14.02 -22.14 -3.54
CA LYS A 72 13.07 -21.03 -3.50
C LYS A 72 13.75 -19.69 -3.24
N THR A 73 13.11 -18.64 -3.74
CA THR A 73 13.44 -17.23 -3.47
C THR A 73 12.22 -16.56 -2.84
N VAL A 74 12.40 -16.00 -1.66
CA VAL A 74 11.38 -15.16 -1.00
C VAL A 74 11.77 -13.70 -1.11
N ALA A 75 10.81 -12.85 -1.47
CA ALA A 75 11.02 -11.41 -1.47
C ALA A 75 10.57 -10.76 -0.15
N LEU A 76 11.29 -9.75 0.27
CA LEU A 76 10.97 -8.88 1.42
C LEU A 76 10.87 -7.43 0.92
N ARG A 77 9.77 -6.74 1.21
CA ARG A 77 9.51 -5.39 0.71
C ARG A 77 9.36 -4.37 1.83
N ALA A 78 9.95 -3.21 1.64
CA ALA A 78 9.62 -1.98 2.35
C ALA A 78 9.44 -0.85 1.33
N ASP A 79 8.42 0.00 1.53
CA ASP A 79 8.25 1.28 0.87
C ASP A 79 9.21 2.33 1.43
N ILE A 80 9.49 3.41 0.65
CA ILE A 80 10.54 4.36 1.03
C ILE A 80 10.17 5.85 0.85
N ASP A 81 9.01 6.15 0.28
CA ASP A 81 8.57 7.53 0.03
C ASP A 81 7.93 8.19 1.25
N ALA A 82 7.78 9.51 1.18
CA ALA A 82 7.20 10.36 2.20
C ALA A 82 6.07 11.22 1.62
N LEU A 83 5.33 11.88 2.51
CA LEU A 83 4.14 12.67 2.19
C LEU A 83 4.40 14.18 2.24
N PRO A 84 3.64 14.99 1.47
CA PRO A 84 3.68 16.43 1.53
C PRO A 84 2.91 16.95 2.77
N VAL A 85 3.44 16.65 3.95
CA VAL A 85 2.88 17.00 5.25
C VAL A 85 3.92 17.80 6.04
N GLU A 86 3.52 18.94 6.59
CA GLU A 86 4.36 19.71 7.54
C GLU A 86 4.39 19.00 8.89
N GLU A 87 5.57 18.69 9.41
CA GLU A 87 5.71 17.91 10.64
C GLU A 87 5.54 18.77 11.90
N HIS A 88 4.71 18.29 12.82
CA HIS A 88 4.47 18.91 14.14
C HIS A 88 4.68 17.94 15.31
N THR A 89 5.49 16.91 15.14
CA THR A 89 5.75 15.90 16.19
C THR A 89 6.56 16.42 17.38
N GLY A 90 7.41 17.44 17.17
CA GLY A 90 8.32 17.95 18.18
C GLY A 90 9.49 17.01 18.52
N LEU A 91 9.76 16.00 17.70
CA LEU A 91 10.89 15.07 17.87
C LEU A 91 12.23 15.78 17.68
N GLU A 92 13.27 15.36 18.40
CA GLU A 92 14.64 15.86 18.20
C GLU A 92 15.19 15.54 16.79
N PHE A 93 14.60 14.53 16.13
CA PHE A 93 14.96 14.08 14.80
C PHE A 93 13.85 14.32 13.77
N CYS A 94 13.03 15.37 13.94
CA CYS A 94 12.03 15.73 12.94
C CYS A 94 12.63 16.05 11.57
N SER A 95 11.76 16.07 10.57
CA SER A 95 12.12 16.35 9.17
C SER A 95 12.96 17.62 9.05
N ARG A 96 13.96 17.59 8.18
CA ARG A 96 14.76 18.77 7.75
C ARG A 96 14.29 19.31 6.41
N ASN A 97 13.29 18.69 5.81
CA ASN A 97 12.71 19.07 4.53
C ASN A 97 11.33 19.71 4.79
N ASP A 98 11.26 21.03 4.76
CA ASP A 98 10.04 21.79 5.02
C ASP A 98 8.87 21.26 4.17
N GLY A 99 7.73 20.98 4.81
CA GLY A 99 6.53 20.50 4.16
C GLY A 99 6.56 19.03 3.73
N VAL A 100 7.55 18.25 4.15
CA VAL A 100 7.67 16.80 3.84
C VAL A 100 7.92 16.00 5.10
N MET A 101 7.16 14.92 5.30
CA MET A 101 7.25 14.08 6.49
C MET A 101 6.99 12.61 6.16
N HIS A 102 7.68 11.70 6.82
CA HIS A 102 7.31 10.27 6.87
C HIS A 102 6.06 10.05 7.74
N ALA A 103 4.93 10.65 7.33
CA ALA A 103 3.68 10.58 8.08
C ALA A 103 2.95 9.23 7.94
N CYS A 104 3.40 8.35 7.03
CA CYS A 104 2.90 6.98 6.90
C CYS A 104 3.75 5.95 7.66
N GLY A 105 4.98 6.31 8.04
CA GLY A 105 5.87 5.41 8.79
C GLY A 105 6.82 4.61 7.91
N HIS A 106 7.05 5.00 6.66
CA HIS A 106 7.95 4.29 5.74
C HIS A 106 9.41 4.34 6.21
N ASP A 107 9.82 5.35 6.98
CA ASP A 107 11.10 5.37 7.71
C ASP A 107 11.25 4.19 8.69
N CYS A 108 10.14 3.78 9.33
CA CYS A 108 10.10 2.58 10.15
C CYS A 108 10.24 1.32 9.29
N HIS A 109 9.55 1.25 8.15
CA HIS A 109 9.63 0.10 7.23
C HIS A 109 11.04 -0.08 6.69
N ILE A 110 11.70 1.00 6.22
CA ILE A 110 13.10 0.98 5.79
C ILE A 110 13.99 0.40 6.90
N SER A 111 13.88 0.93 8.10
CA SER A 111 14.75 0.53 9.22
C SER A 111 14.50 -0.90 9.68
N MET A 112 13.24 -1.35 9.69
CA MET A 112 12.86 -2.73 10.01
C MET A 112 13.42 -3.70 8.97
N LEU A 113 13.29 -3.41 7.68
CA LEU A 113 13.81 -4.27 6.62
C LEU A 113 15.34 -4.30 6.64
N LEU A 114 16.01 -3.16 6.78
CA LEU A 114 17.48 -3.10 6.92
C LEU A 114 17.95 -3.94 8.12
N GLY A 115 17.26 -3.88 9.26
CA GLY A 115 17.52 -4.71 10.41
C GLY A 115 17.37 -6.20 10.13
N GLY A 116 16.30 -6.58 9.43
CA GLY A 116 16.05 -7.95 8.98
C GLY A 116 17.15 -8.47 8.05
N VAL A 117 17.53 -7.65 7.06
CA VAL A 117 18.63 -7.94 6.12
C VAL A 117 19.93 -8.19 6.86
N LYS A 118 20.29 -7.30 7.80
CA LYS A 118 21.51 -7.44 8.59
C LYS A 118 21.58 -8.78 9.31
N MET A 119 20.50 -9.17 9.98
CA MET A 119 20.41 -10.46 10.70
C MET A 119 20.47 -11.66 9.75
N LEU A 120 19.83 -11.59 8.57
CA LEU A 120 19.90 -12.65 7.57
C LEU A 120 21.31 -12.80 6.99
N MET A 121 22.03 -11.68 6.78
CA MET A 121 23.42 -11.70 6.30
C MET A 121 24.37 -12.36 7.29
N ASP A 122 24.19 -12.14 8.60
CA ASP A 122 24.99 -12.79 9.64
C ASP A 122 24.83 -14.34 9.63
N HIS A 123 23.77 -14.86 9.00
CA HIS A 123 23.47 -16.28 8.90
C HIS A 123 23.33 -16.81 7.46
N ARG A 124 23.71 -16.01 6.47
CA ARG A 124 23.48 -16.36 5.04
C ARG A 124 24.01 -17.74 4.65
N ASP A 125 25.12 -18.19 5.25
CA ASP A 125 25.72 -19.50 4.96
C ASP A 125 24.81 -20.68 5.35
N LYS A 126 23.82 -20.46 6.18
CA LYS A 126 22.84 -21.46 6.62
C LYS A 126 21.52 -21.40 5.88
N LEU A 127 21.24 -20.32 5.13
CA LEU A 127 20.00 -20.16 4.38
C LEU A 127 19.87 -21.22 3.30
N LYS A 128 18.71 -21.87 3.23
CA LYS A 128 18.38 -22.96 2.30
C LYS A 128 17.82 -22.49 0.95
N GLY A 129 17.72 -21.18 0.75
CA GLY A 129 17.24 -20.54 -0.46
C GLY A 129 17.71 -19.10 -0.53
N ASN A 130 17.15 -18.32 -1.43
CA ASN A 130 17.53 -16.94 -1.64
C ASN A 130 16.50 -15.96 -1.06
N VAL A 131 16.96 -14.76 -0.73
CA VAL A 131 16.08 -13.68 -0.31
C VAL A 131 16.30 -12.47 -1.23
N ARG A 132 15.26 -12.04 -1.91
CA ARG A 132 15.22 -10.79 -2.66
C ARG A 132 14.75 -9.65 -1.77
N ILE A 133 15.50 -8.58 -1.70
CA ILE A 133 15.16 -7.38 -0.94
C ILE A 133 14.62 -6.32 -1.91
N LEU A 134 13.47 -5.72 -1.60
CA LEU A 134 12.86 -4.65 -2.38
C LEU A 134 12.70 -3.42 -1.49
N PHE A 135 13.36 -2.33 -1.85
CA PHE A 135 13.07 -1.00 -1.31
C PHE A 135 12.31 -0.22 -2.39
N GLN A 136 11.00 -0.15 -2.20
CA GLN A 136 10.07 0.31 -3.21
C GLN A 136 9.76 1.80 -3.07
N PRO A 137 9.92 2.61 -4.13
CA PRO A 137 9.52 4.02 -4.14
C PRO A 137 8.02 4.17 -4.42
N ALA A 138 7.50 5.40 -4.31
CA ALA A 138 6.24 5.86 -4.87
C ALA A 138 5.01 4.99 -4.52
N GLU A 139 4.93 4.49 -3.27
CA GLU A 139 3.77 3.76 -2.76
C GLU A 139 2.54 4.70 -2.70
N GLU A 140 2.71 5.90 -2.15
CA GLU A 140 1.65 6.88 -1.88
C GLU A 140 0.93 7.42 -3.14
N VAL A 141 1.50 7.15 -4.31
CA VAL A 141 0.91 7.46 -5.63
C VAL A 141 0.57 6.21 -6.45
N ALA A 142 0.71 5.01 -5.86
CA ALA A 142 0.39 3.71 -6.45
C ALA A 142 1.13 3.44 -7.78
N MET A 143 2.41 3.84 -7.87
CA MET A 143 3.22 3.71 -9.09
C MET A 143 4.43 2.79 -8.91
N GLY A 144 5.01 2.76 -7.72
CA GLY A 144 6.31 2.13 -7.50
C GLY A 144 6.31 0.62 -7.67
N ALA A 145 5.30 -0.08 -7.14
CA ALA A 145 5.21 -1.53 -7.27
C ALA A 145 5.07 -1.97 -8.74
N LYS A 146 4.20 -1.34 -9.52
CA LYS A 146 4.06 -1.62 -10.97
C LYS A 146 5.37 -1.43 -11.70
N TYR A 147 6.03 -0.30 -11.44
CA TYR A 147 7.31 -0.01 -12.05
C TYR A 147 8.35 -1.08 -11.75
N MET A 148 8.50 -1.46 -10.49
CA MET A 148 9.47 -2.49 -10.09
C MET A 148 9.15 -3.86 -10.72
N ILE A 149 7.87 -4.24 -10.82
CA ILE A 149 7.42 -5.47 -11.48
C ILE A 149 7.81 -5.45 -12.97
N GLU A 150 7.49 -4.36 -13.68
CA GLU A 150 7.82 -4.20 -15.10
C GLU A 150 9.32 -4.27 -15.40
N HIS A 151 10.15 -3.99 -14.38
CA HIS A 151 11.62 -4.03 -14.48
C HIS A 151 12.24 -5.25 -13.79
N GLY A 152 11.48 -6.33 -13.60
CA GLY A 152 11.96 -7.64 -13.20
C GLY A 152 12.22 -7.82 -11.70
N ALA A 153 11.68 -6.95 -10.83
CA ALA A 153 11.87 -7.10 -9.39
C ALA A 153 11.39 -8.46 -8.84
N LEU A 154 10.41 -9.08 -9.49
CA LEU A 154 9.87 -10.39 -9.11
C LEU A 154 10.42 -11.56 -9.92
N ASP A 155 11.40 -11.36 -10.82
CA ASP A 155 11.95 -12.42 -11.63
C ASP A 155 12.58 -13.54 -10.76
N GLY A 156 11.97 -14.74 -10.81
CA GLY A 156 12.39 -15.89 -10.02
C GLY A 156 12.03 -15.84 -8.54
N VAL A 157 11.14 -14.94 -8.13
CA VAL A 157 10.56 -14.88 -6.79
C VAL A 157 9.38 -15.86 -6.69
N ASP A 158 9.33 -16.64 -5.61
CA ASP A 158 8.28 -17.63 -5.34
C ASP A 158 7.22 -17.15 -4.37
N ALA A 159 7.56 -16.21 -3.49
CA ALA A 159 6.65 -15.58 -2.55
C ALA A 159 7.19 -14.21 -2.08
N ILE A 160 6.29 -13.34 -1.59
CA ILE A 160 6.67 -12.03 -1.09
C ILE A 160 6.04 -11.74 0.29
N TYR A 161 6.80 -11.07 1.14
CA TYR A 161 6.36 -10.55 2.43
C TYR A 161 6.57 -9.04 2.50
N GLY A 162 5.51 -8.32 2.89
CA GLY A 162 5.53 -6.92 3.29
C GLY A 162 4.86 -6.72 4.63
N ALA A 163 5.15 -5.59 5.28
CA ALA A 163 4.50 -5.23 6.54
C ALA A 163 4.36 -3.72 6.67
N HIS A 164 3.27 -3.30 7.33
CA HIS A 164 3.01 -1.90 7.64
C HIS A 164 2.96 -1.66 9.16
N ILE A 165 3.62 -0.61 9.64
CA ILE A 165 3.40 -0.11 11.00
C ILE A 165 2.13 0.76 11.02
N TRP A 166 1.18 0.45 11.91
CA TRP A 166 -0.17 1.00 11.82
C TRP A 166 -0.60 1.75 13.08
N GLY A 167 -0.82 3.07 12.95
CA GLY A 167 -1.23 3.96 14.05
C GLY A 167 -2.64 3.74 14.58
N GLY A 168 -3.49 3.01 13.84
CA GLY A 168 -4.82 2.59 14.26
C GLY A 168 -4.88 1.21 14.92
N PHE A 169 -3.74 0.54 15.10
CA PHE A 169 -3.62 -0.79 15.68
C PHE A 169 -2.79 -0.76 16.96
N GLU A 170 -3.28 -1.45 17.99
CA GLU A 170 -2.66 -1.43 19.32
C GLU A 170 -1.25 -2.05 19.33
N ALA A 171 -0.31 -1.33 19.90
CA ALA A 171 1.04 -1.81 20.14
C ALA A 171 1.07 -2.80 21.33
N PRO A 172 1.95 -3.79 21.32
CA PRO A 172 2.92 -4.17 20.28
C PRO A 172 2.45 -5.36 19.43
N TYR A 173 1.14 -5.43 19.16
CA TYR A 173 0.54 -6.59 18.50
C TYR A 173 0.87 -6.67 17.02
N LEU A 174 0.80 -7.90 16.49
CA LEU A 174 0.97 -8.24 15.09
C LEU A 174 -0.34 -8.80 14.52
N ASN A 175 -0.57 -8.61 13.22
CA ASN A 175 -1.70 -9.20 12.50
C ASN A 175 -1.25 -9.77 11.17
N PHE A 176 -1.67 -11.01 10.89
CA PHE A 176 -1.47 -11.74 9.65
C PHE A 176 -2.75 -12.48 9.21
N GLU A 177 -3.90 -11.99 9.65
CA GLU A 177 -5.18 -12.63 9.35
C GLU A 177 -5.39 -12.85 7.87
N SER A 178 -6.00 -13.97 7.52
CA SER A 178 -6.33 -14.36 6.15
C SER A 178 -7.43 -13.49 5.54
N GLY A 179 -7.48 -13.52 4.20
CA GLY A 179 -8.45 -12.79 3.38
C GLY A 179 -8.13 -11.30 3.22
N PRO A 180 -9.09 -10.51 2.71
CA PRO A 180 -8.87 -9.11 2.38
C PRO A 180 -8.53 -8.27 3.62
N ARG A 181 -7.48 -7.46 3.51
CA ARG A 181 -7.00 -6.56 4.57
C ARG A 181 -7.19 -5.09 4.20
N MET A 182 -6.81 -4.69 2.95
CA MET A 182 -6.95 -3.31 2.47
C MET A 182 -7.68 -3.30 1.12
N ALA A 183 -8.46 -2.24 0.87
CA ALA A 183 -9.31 -2.15 -0.30
C ALA A 183 -8.55 -1.83 -1.59
N SER A 184 -9.13 -2.24 -2.71
CA SER A 184 -8.76 -1.67 -4.01
C SER A 184 -9.11 -0.18 -4.06
N CYS A 185 -8.39 0.56 -4.87
CA CYS A 185 -8.67 1.96 -5.15
C CYS A 185 -8.74 2.17 -6.65
N ASP A 186 -9.86 2.74 -7.10
CA ASP A 186 -10.06 3.10 -8.51
C ASP A 186 -10.55 4.54 -8.60
N GLU A 187 -10.08 5.23 -9.61
CA GLU A 187 -10.60 6.53 -10.02
C GLU A 187 -11.54 6.33 -11.22
N PHE A 188 -12.67 7.02 -11.23
CA PHE A 188 -13.51 7.10 -12.40
C PHE A 188 -13.71 8.53 -12.85
N ARG A 189 -13.88 8.70 -14.18
CA ARG A 189 -14.24 9.95 -14.81
C ARG A 189 -15.46 9.70 -15.71
N ILE A 190 -16.54 10.44 -15.46
CA ILE A 190 -17.74 10.39 -16.27
C ILE A 190 -17.90 11.73 -16.98
N GLU A 191 -18.13 11.69 -18.29
CA GLU A 191 -18.45 12.85 -19.10
C GLU A 191 -19.86 12.70 -19.66
N VAL A 192 -20.68 13.73 -19.49
CA VAL A 192 -22.04 13.83 -20.02
C VAL A 192 -22.07 14.97 -21.03
N ASN A 193 -22.50 14.68 -22.25
CA ASN A 193 -22.62 15.65 -23.34
C ASN A 193 -24.10 15.78 -23.74
N GLY A 194 -24.62 17.01 -23.64
CA GLY A 194 -25.97 17.41 -24.01
C GLY A 194 -25.96 18.44 -25.14
N LEU A 195 -26.97 19.33 -25.13
CA LEU A 195 -27.17 20.40 -26.13
C LEU A 195 -27.57 21.69 -25.44
N SER A 196 -26.80 22.75 -25.66
CA SER A 196 -27.10 24.07 -25.10
C SER A 196 -28.38 24.68 -25.69
N ALA A 197 -29.15 25.35 -24.82
CA ALA A 197 -30.30 26.13 -25.20
C ALA A 197 -30.52 27.30 -24.24
N HIS A 198 -31.44 28.20 -24.58
CA HIS A 198 -31.87 29.26 -23.67
C HIS A 198 -32.57 28.68 -22.46
N GLY A 199 -32.22 29.10 -21.23
CA GLY A 199 -32.78 28.56 -20.00
C GLY A 199 -34.30 28.62 -19.87
N SER A 200 -34.98 29.53 -20.61
CA SER A 200 -36.46 29.60 -20.70
C SER A 200 -37.06 28.63 -21.73
N SER A 201 -36.22 27.93 -22.51
CA SER A 201 -36.65 27.03 -23.59
C SER A 201 -35.98 25.67 -23.46
N PRO A 202 -36.11 24.95 -22.32
CA PRO A 202 -35.37 23.73 -22.05
C PRO A 202 -35.68 22.61 -23.06
N HIS A 203 -36.85 22.63 -23.67
CA HIS A 203 -37.26 21.67 -24.71
C HIS A 203 -36.48 21.77 -26.02
N ALA A 204 -35.73 22.85 -26.21
CA ALA A 204 -34.85 23.04 -27.39
C ALA A 204 -33.39 22.58 -27.12
N GLY A 205 -33.07 22.11 -25.91
CA GLY A 205 -31.78 21.61 -25.53
C GLY A 205 -31.82 20.20 -24.93
N VAL A 206 -30.64 19.74 -24.50
CA VAL A 206 -30.46 18.53 -23.71
C VAL A 206 -29.63 18.88 -22.48
N ASP A 207 -30.23 18.82 -21.31
CA ASP A 207 -29.63 19.31 -20.08
C ASP A 207 -28.64 18.31 -19.49
N ALA A 208 -27.34 18.60 -19.65
CA ALA A 208 -26.27 17.76 -19.13
C ALA A 208 -26.21 17.74 -17.58
N ILE A 209 -26.60 18.83 -16.88
CA ILE A 209 -26.62 18.86 -15.41
C ILE A 209 -27.72 17.96 -14.88
N THR A 210 -28.94 18.07 -15.39
CA THR A 210 -30.04 17.21 -14.96
C THR A 210 -29.72 15.73 -15.22
N THR A 211 -29.15 15.40 -16.37
CA THR A 211 -28.70 14.03 -16.70
C THR A 211 -27.63 13.53 -15.73
N ALA A 212 -26.63 14.37 -15.41
CA ALA A 212 -25.57 14.02 -14.46
C ALA A 212 -26.10 13.74 -13.04
N ILE A 213 -27.08 14.52 -12.57
CA ILE A 213 -27.72 14.30 -11.26
C ILE A 213 -28.38 12.92 -11.20
N HIS A 214 -29.07 12.50 -12.27
CA HIS A 214 -29.66 11.15 -12.35
C HIS A 214 -28.58 10.06 -12.31
N ILE A 215 -27.48 10.24 -13.05
CA ILE A 215 -26.35 9.28 -12.98
C ILE A 215 -25.82 9.16 -11.54
N VAL A 216 -25.59 10.28 -10.84
CA VAL A 216 -25.13 10.26 -9.45
C VAL A 216 -26.11 9.52 -8.54
N SER A 217 -27.41 9.79 -8.70
CA SER A 217 -28.47 9.16 -7.89
C SER A 217 -28.50 7.65 -8.10
N GLU A 218 -28.55 7.19 -9.36
CA GLU A 218 -28.58 5.77 -9.70
C GLU A 218 -27.29 5.06 -9.24
N ALA A 219 -26.13 5.70 -9.37
CA ALA A 219 -24.86 5.13 -8.94
C ALA A 219 -24.77 4.85 -7.43
N GLN A 220 -25.50 5.59 -6.58
CA GLN A 220 -25.58 5.29 -5.14
C GLN A 220 -26.33 3.99 -4.87
N GLU A 221 -27.20 3.54 -5.75
CA GLU A 221 -27.88 2.26 -5.61
C GLU A 221 -26.95 1.06 -5.78
N ILE A 222 -25.77 1.24 -6.39
CA ILE A 222 -24.77 0.19 -6.47
C ILE A 222 -24.41 -0.32 -5.06
N VAL A 223 -24.17 0.61 -4.13
CA VAL A 223 -23.84 0.29 -2.74
C VAL A 223 -25.05 -0.32 -2.01
N SER A 224 -26.23 0.23 -2.22
CA SER A 224 -27.42 -0.09 -1.41
C SER A 224 -28.28 -1.22 -1.98
N ARG A 225 -28.17 -1.57 -3.28
CA ARG A 225 -29.07 -2.52 -3.96
C ARG A 225 -28.36 -3.65 -4.72
N TYR A 226 -27.11 -3.43 -5.16
CA TYR A 226 -26.36 -4.42 -5.95
C TYR A 226 -25.25 -5.10 -5.17
N ASN A 227 -24.74 -4.44 -4.11
CA ASN A 227 -23.73 -4.98 -3.23
C ASN A 227 -24.37 -5.81 -2.10
N ASP A 228 -23.73 -6.90 -1.69
CA ASP A 228 -24.06 -7.59 -0.44
C ASP A 228 -23.78 -6.64 0.74
N PRO A 229 -24.75 -6.38 1.65
CA PRO A 229 -24.53 -5.51 2.80
C PRO A 229 -23.37 -5.90 3.71
N LEU A 230 -22.90 -7.15 3.66
CA LEU A 230 -21.74 -7.64 4.40
C LEU A 230 -20.41 -7.34 3.70
N ASN A 231 -20.42 -6.92 2.43
CA ASN A 231 -19.23 -6.54 1.69
C ASN A 231 -19.04 -5.02 1.73
N PRO A 232 -17.90 -4.52 2.25
CA PRO A 232 -17.59 -3.11 2.15
C PRO A 232 -17.44 -2.65 0.70
N LEU A 233 -18.16 -1.60 0.34
CA LEU A 233 -18.08 -0.94 -0.96
C LEU A 233 -18.31 0.57 -0.79
N VAL A 234 -17.42 1.37 -1.39
CA VAL A 234 -17.53 2.82 -1.46
C VAL A 234 -17.62 3.24 -2.92
N VAL A 235 -18.62 4.06 -3.24
CA VAL A 235 -18.73 4.79 -4.52
C VAL A 235 -18.94 6.26 -4.19
N THR A 236 -17.89 7.07 -4.41
CA THR A 236 -17.91 8.50 -4.06
C THR A 236 -17.69 9.36 -5.29
N PHE A 237 -18.58 10.32 -5.53
CA PHE A 237 -18.35 11.41 -6.49
C PHE A 237 -17.64 12.56 -5.77
N GLY A 238 -16.38 12.79 -6.11
CA GLY A 238 -15.56 13.84 -5.50
C GLY A 238 -15.75 15.19 -6.17
N THR A 239 -16.03 15.22 -7.47
CA THR A 239 -16.29 16.46 -8.21
C THR A 239 -17.45 16.32 -9.19
N ILE A 240 -18.16 17.43 -9.40
CA ILE A 240 -19.13 17.61 -10.48
C ILE A 240 -18.98 19.02 -11.03
N ASN A 241 -18.64 19.15 -12.30
CA ASN A 241 -18.32 20.42 -12.95
C ASN A 241 -19.12 20.56 -14.24
N GLY A 242 -19.94 21.62 -14.35
CA GLY A 242 -20.74 21.88 -15.53
C GLY A 242 -21.48 23.21 -15.49
N GLY A 243 -21.90 23.67 -16.66
CA GLY A 243 -22.58 24.95 -16.83
C GLY A 243 -21.64 26.15 -16.85
N GLN A 244 -22.13 27.28 -17.42
CA GLN A 244 -21.37 28.51 -17.55
C GLN A 244 -22.13 29.72 -17.02
N ARG A 245 -23.47 29.72 -17.13
CA ARG A 245 -24.32 30.86 -16.77
C ARG A 245 -25.72 30.39 -16.37
N PHE A 246 -26.35 31.09 -15.43
CA PHE A 246 -27.64 30.73 -14.85
C PHE A 246 -28.80 30.59 -15.86
N ASN A 247 -28.73 31.19 -17.02
CA ASN A 247 -29.80 31.22 -18.04
C ASN A 247 -29.45 30.45 -19.34
N ILE A 248 -28.49 29.51 -19.26
CA ILE A 248 -28.08 28.64 -20.39
C ILE A 248 -28.24 27.17 -19.93
N ILE A 249 -28.93 26.36 -20.72
CA ILE A 249 -28.95 24.91 -20.54
C ILE A 249 -27.51 24.40 -20.84
N PRO A 250 -26.86 23.70 -19.90
CA PRO A 250 -25.48 23.26 -20.09
C PRO A 250 -25.38 22.09 -21.05
N ASN A 251 -24.38 22.11 -21.90
CA ASN A 251 -24.13 21.03 -22.87
C ASN A 251 -23.07 20.05 -22.42
N LYS A 252 -22.44 20.28 -21.27
CA LYS A 252 -21.39 19.37 -20.78
C LYS A 252 -21.30 19.39 -19.26
N VAL A 253 -21.14 18.18 -18.68
CA VAL A 253 -20.77 17.96 -17.29
C VAL A 253 -19.66 16.94 -17.23
N VAL A 254 -18.69 17.16 -16.36
CA VAL A 254 -17.63 16.21 -16.03
C VAL A 254 -17.69 15.90 -14.54
N MET A 255 -17.72 14.63 -14.20
CA MET A 255 -17.69 14.12 -12.83
C MET A 255 -16.47 13.24 -12.64
N THR A 256 -15.84 13.33 -11.46
CA THR A 256 -14.79 12.38 -11.06
C THR A 256 -15.10 11.81 -9.69
N GLY A 257 -14.62 10.60 -9.43
CA GLY A 257 -14.87 9.95 -8.16
C GLY A 257 -13.98 8.74 -7.95
N THR A 258 -14.24 8.01 -6.88
CA THR A 258 -13.48 6.81 -6.52
C THR A 258 -14.42 5.65 -6.20
N VAL A 259 -13.94 4.44 -6.52
CA VAL A 259 -14.53 3.17 -6.08
C VAL A 259 -13.51 2.49 -5.19
N ARG A 260 -13.97 1.98 -4.02
CA ARG A 260 -13.15 1.17 -3.12
C ARG A 260 -13.92 -0.06 -2.68
N THR A 261 -13.27 -1.22 -2.69
CA THR A 261 -13.89 -2.49 -2.25
C THR A 261 -12.84 -3.48 -1.79
N LEU A 262 -13.27 -4.41 -0.94
CA LEU A 262 -12.47 -5.57 -0.50
C LEU A 262 -12.73 -6.83 -1.36
N SER A 263 -13.44 -6.70 -2.49
CA SER A 263 -13.81 -7.80 -3.38
C SER A 263 -13.44 -7.49 -4.82
N SER A 264 -12.52 -8.27 -5.39
CA SER A 264 -12.14 -8.15 -6.81
C SER A 264 -13.31 -8.43 -7.77
N GLU A 265 -14.27 -9.29 -7.37
CA GLU A 265 -15.50 -9.54 -8.12
C GLU A 265 -16.40 -8.30 -8.12
N MET A 266 -16.65 -7.72 -6.93
CA MET A 266 -17.48 -6.53 -6.80
C MET A 266 -16.87 -5.30 -7.47
N ARG A 267 -15.52 -5.21 -7.51
CA ARG A 267 -14.79 -4.18 -8.26
C ARG A 267 -15.17 -4.18 -9.75
N LYS A 268 -15.11 -5.35 -10.40
CA LYS A 268 -15.49 -5.54 -11.82
C LYS A 268 -16.97 -5.26 -12.04
N LYS A 269 -17.81 -5.80 -11.19
CA LYS A 269 -19.27 -5.63 -11.25
C LYS A 269 -19.67 -4.15 -11.09
N THR A 270 -18.99 -3.40 -10.22
CA THR A 270 -19.23 -1.96 -10.03
C THR A 270 -18.97 -1.17 -11.32
N GLU A 271 -17.87 -1.45 -12.02
CA GLU A 271 -17.60 -0.81 -13.32
C GLU A 271 -18.69 -1.13 -14.35
N GLU A 272 -19.07 -2.41 -14.48
CA GLU A 272 -20.11 -2.84 -15.40
C GLU A 272 -21.44 -2.11 -15.15
N ILE A 273 -21.84 -1.99 -13.88
CA ILE A 273 -23.06 -1.30 -13.51
C ILE A 273 -22.95 0.22 -13.75
N LEU A 274 -21.81 0.86 -13.36
CA LEU A 274 -21.58 2.28 -13.65
C LEU A 274 -21.65 2.57 -15.14
N ARG A 275 -21.05 1.74 -15.98
CA ARG A 275 -21.08 1.86 -17.42
C ARG A 275 -22.49 1.75 -17.97
N SER A 276 -23.26 0.79 -17.50
CA SER A 276 -24.67 0.61 -17.83
C SER A 276 -25.54 1.80 -17.41
N ILE A 277 -25.31 2.34 -16.20
CA ILE A 277 -26.02 3.53 -15.73
C ILE A 277 -25.74 4.73 -16.62
N VAL A 278 -24.47 5.01 -16.93
CA VAL A 278 -24.09 6.12 -17.81
C VAL A 278 -24.76 5.99 -19.18
N GLU A 279 -24.69 4.83 -19.80
CA GLU A 279 -25.27 4.56 -21.12
C GLU A 279 -26.79 4.77 -21.13
N HIS A 280 -27.50 4.12 -20.21
CA HIS A 280 -28.96 4.13 -20.21
C HIS A 280 -29.55 5.46 -19.73
N VAL A 281 -28.99 6.08 -18.68
CA VAL A 281 -29.47 7.37 -18.20
C VAL A 281 -29.26 8.46 -19.28
N THR A 282 -28.08 8.50 -19.91
CA THR A 282 -27.85 9.48 -20.99
C THR A 282 -28.82 9.25 -22.17
N ALA A 283 -29.05 8.00 -22.55
CA ALA A 283 -30.01 7.67 -23.62
C ALA A 283 -31.45 8.13 -23.30
N ILE A 284 -31.93 7.92 -22.06
CA ILE A 284 -33.26 8.38 -21.63
C ILE A 284 -33.41 9.90 -21.76
N HIS A 285 -32.35 10.65 -21.48
CA HIS A 285 -32.34 12.13 -21.55
C HIS A 285 -31.98 12.69 -22.93
N GLY A 286 -31.69 11.83 -23.92
CA GLY A 286 -31.24 12.26 -25.25
C GLY A 286 -29.82 12.83 -25.26
N ALA A 287 -29.06 12.59 -24.20
CA ALA A 287 -27.64 12.95 -24.05
C ALA A 287 -26.73 11.80 -24.52
N THR A 288 -25.43 12.04 -24.52
CA THR A 288 -24.41 11.00 -24.64
C THR A 288 -23.47 11.04 -23.44
N GLY A 289 -22.91 9.89 -23.06
CA GLY A 289 -21.98 9.83 -21.94
C GLY A 289 -20.86 8.83 -22.17
N SER A 290 -19.76 9.03 -21.44
CA SER A 290 -18.65 8.10 -21.36
C SER A 290 -18.18 7.88 -19.94
N LEU A 291 -17.69 6.69 -19.66
CA LEU A 291 -17.03 6.31 -18.41
C LEU A 291 -15.61 5.88 -18.72
N GLU A 292 -14.65 6.52 -18.05
CA GLU A 292 -13.25 6.10 -18.00
C GLU A 292 -12.95 5.60 -16.58
N MET A 293 -12.34 4.42 -16.47
CA MET A 293 -11.86 3.85 -15.21
C MET A 293 -10.34 3.83 -15.20
N LYS A 294 -9.74 4.28 -14.09
CA LYS A 294 -8.31 4.15 -13.84
C LYS A 294 -8.11 3.30 -12.60
N TYR A 295 -7.55 2.11 -12.78
CA TYR A 295 -7.23 1.17 -11.72
C TYR A 295 -5.92 1.57 -11.04
N LEU A 296 -5.98 1.99 -9.78
CA LEU A 296 -4.82 2.45 -9.01
C LEU A 296 -4.17 1.34 -8.21
N THR A 297 -4.95 0.61 -7.37
CA THR A 297 -4.45 -0.53 -6.58
C THR A 297 -5.43 -1.69 -6.62
N SER A 298 -4.94 -2.91 -6.47
CA SER A 298 -5.77 -4.10 -6.24
C SER A 298 -6.12 -4.24 -4.74
N VAL A 299 -6.85 -5.29 -4.39
CA VAL A 299 -7.13 -5.64 -2.99
C VAL A 299 -5.88 -6.27 -2.39
N VAL A 300 -5.41 -5.77 -1.25
CA VAL A 300 -4.43 -6.51 -0.44
C VAL A 300 -5.16 -7.63 0.27
N SER A 301 -4.89 -8.87 -0.11
CA SER A 301 -5.57 -10.05 0.43
C SER A 301 -4.61 -11.18 0.76
N ASN A 302 -4.59 -11.60 2.00
CA ASN A 302 -3.78 -12.70 2.51
C ASN A 302 -4.46 -14.05 2.19
N ASP A 303 -4.49 -14.45 0.92
CA ASP A 303 -5.28 -15.60 0.44
C ASP A 303 -4.49 -16.92 0.44
N HIS A 304 -3.18 -16.87 0.74
CA HIS A 304 -2.30 -18.03 0.79
C HIS A 304 -2.16 -18.56 2.21
N GLU A 305 -2.96 -19.58 2.57
CA GLU A 305 -3.03 -20.14 3.92
C GLU A 305 -1.66 -20.61 4.46
N ASP A 306 -0.81 -21.18 3.61
CA ASP A 306 0.53 -21.63 3.97
C ASP A 306 1.43 -20.45 4.39
N LEU A 307 1.37 -19.32 3.67
CA LEU A 307 2.13 -18.12 4.03
C LEU A 307 1.60 -17.48 5.33
N ASN A 308 0.27 -17.46 5.52
CA ASN A 308 -0.34 -16.98 6.76
C ASN A 308 0.15 -17.81 7.95
N GLN A 309 0.13 -19.14 7.82
CA GLN A 309 0.60 -20.04 8.88
C GLN A 309 2.09 -19.86 9.19
N ILE A 310 2.94 -19.67 8.17
CA ILE A 310 4.37 -19.39 8.37
C ILE A 310 4.55 -18.09 9.14
N ALA A 311 3.85 -17.01 8.75
CA ALA A 311 3.96 -15.71 9.40
C ALA A 311 3.45 -15.74 10.87
N GLU A 312 2.32 -16.36 11.12
CA GLU A 312 1.76 -16.51 12.46
C GLU A 312 2.68 -17.35 13.37
N LYS A 313 3.16 -18.50 12.87
CA LYS A 313 4.12 -19.34 13.60
C LYS A 313 5.43 -18.60 13.88
N ALA A 314 5.93 -17.81 12.92
CA ALA A 314 7.10 -16.95 13.10
C ALA A 314 6.88 -15.91 14.21
N ALA A 315 5.73 -15.24 14.22
CA ALA A 315 5.36 -14.27 15.26
C ALA A 315 5.28 -14.94 16.66
N VAL A 316 4.59 -16.06 16.76
CA VAL A 316 4.45 -16.82 18.01
C VAL A 316 5.81 -17.33 18.51
N LYS A 317 6.67 -17.80 17.63
CA LYS A 317 8.04 -18.24 17.92
C LYS A 317 8.90 -17.11 18.50
N LEU A 318 8.72 -15.88 18.01
CA LEU A 318 9.43 -14.71 18.47
C LEU A 318 8.88 -14.13 19.79
N TYR A 319 7.54 -14.07 19.93
CA TYR A 319 6.89 -13.22 20.92
C TYR A 319 5.84 -13.94 21.78
N GLY A 320 5.59 -15.23 21.54
CA GLY A 320 4.61 -16.04 22.30
C GLY A 320 3.19 -15.92 21.76
N GLU A 321 2.32 -16.81 22.23
CA GLU A 321 0.92 -16.98 21.77
C GLU A 321 0.07 -15.70 21.82
N GLY A 322 0.35 -14.79 22.72
CA GLY A 322 -0.43 -13.54 22.89
C GLY A 322 0.01 -12.39 22.01
N CYS A 323 0.92 -12.60 21.03
CA CYS A 323 1.43 -11.51 20.19
C CYS A 323 0.52 -11.13 19.03
N LEU A 324 -0.43 -12.00 18.66
CA LEU A 324 -1.37 -11.79 17.57
C LEU A 324 -2.69 -11.19 18.08
N LYS A 325 -3.22 -10.22 17.36
CA LYS A 325 -4.49 -9.57 17.67
C LYS A 325 -5.28 -9.30 16.41
N HIS A 326 -6.61 -9.36 16.53
CA HIS A 326 -7.52 -8.99 15.46
C HIS A 326 -7.35 -7.52 15.03
N LEU A 327 -7.35 -7.29 13.72
CA LEU A 327 -7.36 -5.96 13.11
C LEU A 327 -8.52 -5.91 12.11
N GLU A 328 -9.40 -4.92 12.26
CA GLU A 328 -10.48 -4.69 11.31
C GLU A 328 -9.94 -4.41 9.90
N LYS A 329 -10.71 -4.85 8.90
CA LYS A 329 -10.41 -4.58 7.49
C LYS A 329 -10.47 -3.09 7.21
N MET A 330 -9.62 -2.59 6.32
CA MET A 330 -9.47 -1.17 6.03
C MET A 330 -9.92 -0.82 4.62
N MET A 331 -10.51 0.37 4.46
CA MET A 331 -10.85 0.92 3.15
C MET A 331 -9.72 1.79 2.58
N GLY A 332 -8.59 1.91 3.27
CA GLY A 332 -7.32 2.37 2.72
C GLY A 332 -6.80 1.38 1.67
N SER A 333 -5.89 1.83 0.83
CA SER A 333 -5.30 1.04 -0.26
C SER A 333 -3.78 1.02 -0.14
N GLU A 334 -3.15 0.03 -0.76
CA GLU A 334 -1.71 -0.21 -0.71
C GLU A 334 -1.28 -0.86 -2.03
N ASP A 335 -0.23 -0.37 -2.66
CA ASP A 335 0.21 -0.86 -3.96
C ASP A 335 1.03 -2.17 -3.89
N PHE A 336 1.36 -2.66 -2.68
CA PHE A 336 1.84 -4.02 -2.46
C PHE A 336 0.91 -5.08 -3.08
N SER A 337 -0.37 -4.75 -3.22
CA SER A 337 -1.36 -5.57 -3.90
C SER A 337 -0.94 -6.01 -5.30
N PHE A 338 -0.18 -5.19 -6.03
CA PHE A 338 0.32 -5.55 -7.36
C PHE A 338 1.36 -6.67 -7.31
N PHE A 339 2.21 -6.70 -6.29
CA PHE A 339 3.10 -7.85 -6.10
C PHE A 339 2.32 -9.12 -5.79
N MET A 340 1.22 -9.00 -5.01
CA MET A 340 0.35 -10.14 -4.68
C MET A 340 -0.48 -10.63 -5.88
N ASP A 341 -0.72 -9.78 -6.88
CA ASP A 341 -1.34 -10.19 -8.15
C ASP A 341 -0.41 -11.07 -9.00
N GLU A 342 0.93 -10.97 -8.81
CA GLU A 342 1.95 -11.67 -9.60
C GLU A 342 2.49 -12.92 -8.89
N VAL A 343 2.69 -12.87 -7.58
CA VAL A 343 3.26 -13.97 -6.78
C VAL A 343 2.50 -14.14 -5.47
N PRO A 344 2.48 -15.36 -4.88
CA PRO A 344 1.95 -15.56 -3.55
C PRO A 344 2.54 -14.58 -2.55
N GLY A 345 1.67 -13.80 -1.88
CA GLY A 345 2.11 -12.74 -0.96
C GLY A 345 1.40 -12.80 0.38
N ILE A 346 2.05 -12.25 1.39
CA ILE A 346 1.44 -11.97 2.68
C ILE A 346 1.81 -10.57 3.14
N TYR A 347 0.82 -9.83 3.63
CA TYR A 347 0.97 -8.49 4.17
C TYR A 347 0.61 -8.47 5.64
N GLY A 348 1.58 -8.09 6.47
CA GLY A 348 1.44 -8.05 7.93
C GLY A 348 1.23 -6.64 8.45
N PHE A 349 0.71 -6.53 9.69
CA PHE A 349 0.59 -5.26 10.39
C PHE A 349 1.28 -5.35 11.75
N LEU A 350 2.01 -4.27 12.09
CA LEU A 350 2.57 -4.05 13.41
C LEU A 350 1.87 -2.83 14.04
N GLY A 351 1.20 -3.03 15.17
CA GLY A 351 0.52 -1.95 15.87
C GLY A 351 1.48 -0.94 16.47
N SER A 352 1.17 0.35 16.33
CA SER A 352 1.91 1.45 16.95
C SER A 352 1.05 2.35 17.84
N TYR A 353 -0.26 2.11 17.96
CA TYR A 353 -1.14 2.84 18.85
C TYR A 353 -0.84 2.47 20.33
N ASP A 354 -0.39 3.43 21.12
CA ASP A 354 -0.11 3.28 22.56
C ASP A 354 -0.44 4.59 23.28
N PRO A 355 -1.69 4.75 23.76
CA PRO A 355 -2.10 5.99 24.44
C PRO A 355 -1.42 6.20 25.78
N GLU A 356 -0.91 5.14 26.45
CA GLU A 356 -0.19 5.28 27.70
C GLU A 356 1.18 5.94 27.53
N LYS A 357 1.79 5.75 26.34
CA LYS A 357 3.04 6.39 25.94
C LYS A 357 2.86 7.64 25.08
N GLY A 358 1.62 7.99 24.74
CA GLY A 358 1.30 9.17 23.94
C GLY A 358 1.29 8.96 22.42
N TYR A 359 1.44 7.73 21.92
CA TYR A 359 1.36 7.40 20.48
C TYR A 359 -0.10 7.18 20.08
N THR A 360 -0.80 8.26 19.71
CA THR A 360 -2.24 8.24 19.42
C THR A 360 -2.61 8.78 18.04
N ALA A 361 -1.67 9.40 17.34
CA ALA A 361 -1.90 9.91 15.99
C ALA A 361 -1.99 8.73 14.99
N SER A 362 -2.92 8.82 14.05
CA SER A 362 -3.01 7.88 12.93
C SER A 362 -1.97 8.20 11.85
N ASN A 363 -1.68 7.24 10.99
CA ASN A 363 -0.91 7.48 9.76
C ASN A 363 -1.51 8.66 8.97
N HIS A 364 -0.67 9.40 8.23
CA HIS A 364 -0.96 10.64 7.50
C HIS A 364 -1.24 11.86 8.37
N ASN A 365 -1.16 11.75 9.68
CA ASN A 365 -1.30 12.90 10.59
C ASN A 365 0.06 13.58 10.78
N ASP A 366 0.06 14.91 10.88
CA ASP A 366 1.25 15.76 11.06
C ASP A 366 2.00 15.56 12.40
N CYS A 367 1.35 14.88 13.35
CA CYS A 367 1.92 14.47 14.62
C CYS A 367 2.18 12.96 14.71
N TYR A 368 2.09 12.22 13.58
CA TYR A 368 2.30 10.77 13.60
C TYR A 368 3.74 10.42 13.98
N THR A 369 3.87 9.53 14.94
CA THR A 369 5.13 8.86 15.28
C THR A 369 4.86 7.52 15.95
N ALA A 370 5.85 6.66 16.00
CA ALA A 370 5.77 5.34 16.58
C ALA A 370 6.85 5.14 17.65
N ASP A 371 6.56 4.30 18.65
CA ASP A 371 7.55 3.85 19.64
C ASP A 371 8.69 3.13 18.94
N GLU A 372 9.90 3.66 19.01
CA GLU A 372 11.09 3.10 18.37
C GLU A 372 11.44 1.70 18.88
N GLY A 373 11.03 1.36 20.11
CA GLY A 373 11.17 0.01 20.66
C GLY A 373 10.40 -1.09 19.91
N LEU A 374 9.45 -0.71 19.03
CA LEU A 374 8.71 -1.65 18.19
C LEU A 374 9.51 -2.09 16.95
N LEU A 375 10.46 -1.29 16.48
CA LEU A 375 11.16 -1.52 15.22
C LEU A 375 11.93 -2.84 15.19
N LYS A 376 12.53 -3.23 16.30
CA LYS A 376 13.18 -4.54 16.45
C LYS A 376 12.22 -5.71 16.24
N ARG A 377 10.90 -5.51 16.55
CA ARG A 377 9.88 -6.55 16.31
C ARG A 377 9.63 -6.76 14.83
N GLY A 378 9.47 -5.68 14.07
CA GLY A 378 9.32 -5.74 12.64
C GLY A 378 10.57 -6.31 11.96
N ALA A 379 11.76 -5.88 12.37
CA ALA A 379 13.03 -6.39 11.85
C ALA A 379 13.18 -7.91 12.08
N ALA A 380 12.86 -8.39 13.29
CA ALA A 380 12.87 -9.81 13.59
C ALA A 380 11.84 -10.59 12.76
N MET A 381 10.66 -9.99 12.48
CA MET A 381 9.64 -10.63 11.65
C MET A 381 10.11 -10.79 10.20
N TYR A 382 10.74 -9.78 9.59
CA TYR A 382 11.33 -9.91 8.25
C TYR A 382 12.32 -11.07 8.18
N ALA A 383 13.27 -11.12 9.12
CA ALA A 383 14.28 -12.18 9.16
C ALA A 383 13.65 -13.56 9.44
N GLN A 384 12.73 -13.64 10.40
CA GLN A 384 12.15 -14.92 10.83
C GLN A 384 11.23 -15.51 9.76
N PHE A 385 10.40 -14.68 9.12
CA PHE A 385 9.55 -15.13 8.04
C PHE A 385 10.36 -15.69 6.86
N ALA A 386 11.37 -14.95 6.39
CA ALA A 386 12.22 -15.41 5.31
C ALA A 386 12.92 -16.73 5.65
N TRP A 387 13.46 -16.81 6.86
CA TRP A 387 14.13 -18.03 7.34
C TRP A 387 13.18 -19.22 7.38
N ASP A 388 12.01 -19.08 8.04
CA ASP A 388 11.06 -20.17 8.25
C ASP A 388 10.41 -20.59 6.92
N TYR A 389 10.13 -19.65 6.01
CA TYR A 389 9.68 -19.94 4.65
C TYR A 389 10.69 -20.81 3.88
N LEU A 390 11.96 -20.41 3.87
CA LEU A 390 13.01 -21.14 3.17
C LEU A 390 13.32 -22.50 3.81
N GLU A 391 13.16 -22.64 5.13
CA GLU A 391 13.26 -23.95 5.80
C GLU A 391 12.13 -24.88 5.40
N GLU A 392 10.87 -24.40 5.41
CA GLU A 392 9.67 -25.19 5.12
C GLU A 392 9.57 -25.58 3.63
N LYS A 393 10.00 -24.67 2.71
CA LYS A 393 9.93 -24.92 1.26
C LYS A 393 11.19 -25.58 0.67
N ALA A 394 12.18 -25.91 1.49
CA ALA A 394 13.38 -26.63 1.07
C ALA A 394 13.16 -28.17 1.03
N GLU A 395 12.04 -28.64 1.55
CA GLU A 395 11.59 -30.05 1.53
C GLU A 395 10.72 -30.33 0.30
#